data_7b9710797d755ce84758646e41e0a538
#
_entry.id   7b9710797d755ce84758646e41e0a538
#
_cell.length_a   1.000
_cell.length_b   1.000
_cell.length_c   1.000
_cell.angle_alpha   90.00
_cell.angle_beta   90.00
_cell.angle_gamma   90.00
#
_symmetry.space_group_name_H-M   'P 1'
#
loop_
_entity.id
_entity.type
_entity.pdbx_description
1 polymer ?
#
loop_
_entity_poly.entity_id
_entity_poly.type
_entity_poly.pdbx_seq_one_letter_code
_entity_poly.pdbx_strand_id
1 'polypeptide(L)'
;MLKKKVLFDVAHNEMLNIEDKEFSDFANLLKRLDLTIKINEKKQLTKEILRDIDLLVIGNPIDDFFSTPEIKVIVDFVRSGGGLLLLSEYGSDFLQKTNINDLSGKFGMRFEKNLIKQVNTVNQNCTSILHIQELSKHQLVKHIRELNIGGACSLFLTKDARSILETKENSWPEIFDNTTEQWIREGEKEEQIIAAYSEFGQGKVVAIGDIDIFTSDSNIGLHSLDNQRFVQNIINWLIEPVQESKVMTFTLNQLGDLHFEIRETNKIINNIIETLTILEKRITYLEERSHGYSETDKIEETKERESLQQE
;
A
#
# COMPACT_ATOMS: atom_id res chain seq x y z
N MET A 1 -3.80 2.45 -33.80
CA MET A 1 -3.27 2.02 -32.49
C MET A 1 -4.28 1.11 -31.85
N LEU A 2 -3.85 0.08 -31.10
CA LEU A 2 -4.76 -0.70 -30.28
C LEU A 2 -5.28 0.19 -29.16
N LYS A 3 -6.60 0.10 -28.83
CA LYS A 3 -7.19 0.86 -27.74
C LYS A 3 -6.62 0.38 -26.41
N LYS A 4 -6.30 1.31 -25.53
CA LYS A 4 -5.87 1.03 -24.17
C LYS A 4 -7.02 0.43 -23.35
N LYS A 5 -6.72 -0.49 -22.43
CA LYS A 5 -7.70 -1.25 -21.66
C LYS A 5 -7.59 -0.91 -20.16
N VAL A 6 -8.71 -0.54 -19.58
CA VAL A 6 -8.86 -0.31 -18.14
C VAL A 6 -9.63 -1.47 -17.54
N LEU A 7 -9.08 -2.10 -16.51
CA LEU A 7 -9.73 -3.16 -15.74
C LEU A 7 -10.18 -2.60 -14.39
N PHE A 8 -11.46 -2.72 -14.09
CA PHE A 8 -12.01 -2.50 -12.75
C PHE A 8 -12.09 -3.84 -12.02
N ASP A 9 -11.50 -3.90 -10.85
CA ASP A 9 -11.71 -5.03 -9.96
C ASP A 9 -13.03 -4.81 -9.21
N VAL A 10 -13.92 -5.77 -9.23
CA VAL A 10 -15.15 -5.80 -8.43
C VAL A 10 -15.28 -7.12 -7.65
N ALA A 11 -14.23 -7.95 -7.74
CA ALA A 11 -14.19 -9.25 -7.11
C ALA A 11 -13.95 -9.19 -5.59
N HIS A 12 -13.37 -8.09 -5.11
CA HIS A 12 -13.10 -7.85 -3.69
C HIS A 12 -14.15 -6.92 -3.05
N ASN A 13 -15.38 -6.93 -3.60
CA ASN A 13 -16.51 -6.14 -3.11
C ASN A 13 -16.20 -4.64 -3.03
N GLU A 14 -15.58 -4.10 -4.10
CA GLU A 14 -15.22 -2.69 -4.18
C GLU A 14 -16.45 -1.78 -4.20
N MET A 15 -16.35 -0.66 -3.50
CA MET A 15 -17.37 0.40 -3.54
C MET A 15 -17.49 1.01 -4.93
N LEU A 16 -16.38 1.18 -5.65
CA LEU A 16 -16.41 1.69 -7.01
C LEU A 16 -16.70 0.54 -7.98
N ASN A 17 -17.98 0.30 -8.26
CA ASN A 17 -18.40 -0.54 -9.37
C ASN A 17 -18.79 0.35 -10.57
N ILE A 18 -18.00 0.27 -11.64
CA ILE A 18 -18.16 1.14 -12.83
C ILE A 18 -19.50 0.95 -13.56
N GLU A 19 -20.24 -0.12 -13.28
CA GLU A 19 -21.59 -0.37 -13.81
C GLU A 19 -22.68 0.33 -13.02
N ASP A 20 -22.39 0.79 -11.81
CA ASP A 20 -23.35 1.48 -10.98
C ASP A 20 -23.66 2.88 -11.53
N LYS A 21 -24.90 3.29 -11.37
CA LYS A 21 -25.41 4.56 -11.93
C LYS A 21 -24.61 5.78 -11.45
N GLU A 22 -24.12 5.75 -10.23
CA GLU A 22 -23.37 6.85 -9.64
C GLU A 22 -21.99 7.07 -10.31
N PHE A 23 -21.42 6.05 -10.97
CA PHE A 23 -20.17 6.15 -11.72
C PHE A 23 -20.36 6.24 -13.23
N SER A 24 -21.61 6.46 -13.70
CA SER A 24 -21.94 6.50 -15.14
C SER A 24 -21.17 7.59 -15.88
N ASP A 25 -20.93 8.75 -15.27
CA ASP A 25 -20.17 9.84 -15.89
C ASP A 25 -18.68 9.53 -15.96
N PHE A 26 -18.14 8.79 -15.00
CA PHE A 26 -16.77 8.27 -15.07
C PHE A 26 -16.64 7.23 -16.20
N ALA A 27 -17.55 6.30 -16.32
CA ALA A 27 -17.60 5.37 -17.46
C ALA A 27 -17.66 6.11 -18.81
N ASN A 28 -18.45 7.17 -18.90
CA ASN A 28 -18.54 8.01 -20.10
C ASN A 28 -17.24 8.79 -20.36
N LEU A 29 -16.58 9.28 -19.33
CA LEU A 29 -15.25 9.92 -19.45
C LEU A 29 -14.22 8.95 -20.04
N LEU A 30 -14.12 7.72 -19.52
CA LEU A 30 -13.21 6.70 -20.04
C LEU A 30 -13.48 6.37 -21.52
N LYS A 31 -14.76 6.26 -21.90
CA LYS A 31 -15.14 6.06 -23.32
C LYS A 31 -14.73 7.24 -24.21
N ARG A 32 -14.86 8.48 -23.72
CA ARG A 32 -14.40 9.68 -24.46
C ARG A 32 -12.88 9.73 -24.61
N LEU A 33 -12.14 9.13 -23.68
CA LEU A 33 -10.68 8.95 -23.76
C LEU A 33 -10.26 7.78 -24.65
N ASP A 34 -11.19 7.16 -25.38
CA ASP A 34 -11.00 6.01 -26.28
C ASP A 34 -10.44 4.77 -25.56
N LEU A 35 -10.84 4.56 -24.28
CA LEU A 35 -10.45 3.41 -23.48
C LEU A 35 -11.49 2.30 -23.53
N THR A 36 -11.02 1.06 -23.51
CA THR A 36 -11.88 -0.11 -23.39
C THR A 36 -12.01 -0.50 -21.92
N ILE A 37 -13.23 -0.45 -21.39
CA ILE A 37 -13.51 -0.84 -20.00
C ILE A 37 -13.68 -2.35 -19.93
N LYS A 38 -13.05 -2.98 -18.95
CA LYS A 38 -13.19 -4.38 -18.56
C LYS A 38 -13.49 -4.47 -17.08
N ILE A 39 -14.12 -5.54 -16.64
CA ILE A 39 -14.48 -5.79 -15.25
C ILE A 39 -13.96 -7.16 -14.87
N ASN A 40 -13.34 -7.28 -13.69
CA ASN A 40 -12.96 -8.53 -13.08
C ASN A 40 -13.97 -8.90 -11.99
N GLU A 41 -14.77 -9.92 -12.26
CA GLU A 41 -15.72 -10.52 -11.31
C GLU A 41 -15.13 -11.78 -10.63
N LYS A 42 -13.93 -12.20 -11.00
CA LYS A 42 -13.27 -13.40 -10.46
C LYS A 42 -12.57 -13.06 -9.17
N LYS A 43 -12.69 -13.94 -8.18
CA LYS A 43 -12.11 -13.75 -6.84
C LYS A 43 -10.59 -13.60 -6.75
N GLN A 44 -9.83 -13.82 -7.83
CA GLN A 44 -8.37 -13.69 -7.80
C GLN A 44 -7.86 -12.99 -9.04
N LEU A 45 -7.08 -11.94 -8.81
CA LEU A 45 -6.29 -11.30 -9.86
C LEU A 45 -5.09 -12.16 -10.22
N THR A 46 -4.99 -12.55 -11.49
CA THR A 46 -3.91 -13.40 -12.00
C THR A 46 -3.15 -12.70 -13.13
N LYS A 47 -1.97 -13.22 -13.46
CA LYS A 47 -1.17 -12.71 -14.60
C LYS A 47 -1.94 -12.77 -15.91
N GLU A 48 -2.79 -13.80 -16.10
CA GLU A 48 -3.61 -13.97 -17.31
C GLU A 48 -4.66 -12.87 -17.42
N ILE A 49 -5.30 -12.48 -16.31
CA ILE A 49 -6.28 -11.39 -16.26
C ILE A 49 -5.62 -10.06 -16.60
N LEU A 50 -4.42 -9.81 -16.07
CA LEU A 50 -3.69 -8.55 -16.23
C LEU A 50 -2.84 -8.46 -17.51
N ARG A 51 -2.69 -9.54 -18.29
CA ARG A 51 -1.76 -9.63 -19.43
C ARG A 51 -1.90 -8.51 -20.45
N ASP A 52 -3.12 -8.14 -20.80
CA ASP A 52 -3.43 -7.16 -21.84
C ASP A 52 -4.10 -5.90 -21.27
N ILE A 53 -3.89 -5.62 -19.99
CA ILE A 53 -4.42 -4.46 -19.30
C ILE A 53 -3.36 -3.37 -19.24
N ASP A 54 -3.78 -2.13 -19.47
CA ASP A 54 -2.92 -0.95 -19.37
C ASP A 54 -3.10 -0.24 -18.03
N LEU A 55 -4.31 -0.29 -17.44
CA LEU A 55 -4.64 0.34 -16.16
C LEU A 55 -5.51 -0.60 -15.33
N LEU A 56 -5.11 -0.87 -14.10
CA LEU A 56 -5.93 -1.54 -13.08
C LEU A 56 -6.48 -0.48 -12.12
N VAL A 57 -7.78 -0.55 -11.84
CA VAL A 57 -8.47 0.27 -10.82
C VAL A 57 -8.95 -0.63 -9.71
N ILE A 58 -8.56 -0.30 -8.48
CA ILE A 58 -9.03 -0.93 -7.23
C ILE A 58 -9.74 0.16 -6.44
N GLY A 59 -11.04 0.02 -6.28
CA GLY A 59 -11.96 1.06 -5.86
C GLY A 59 -12.52 0.88 -4.46
N ASN A 60 -11.67 0.88 -3.43
CA ASN A 60 -12.03 0.72 -2.02
C ASN A 60 -12.74 -0.61 -1.71
N PRO A 61 -12.01 -1.73 -1.59
CA PRO A 61 -12.56 -3.03 -1.19
C PRO A 61 -13.17 -2.97 0.21
N ILE A 62 -14.25 -3.74 0.43
CA ILE A 62 -15.00 -3.79 1.70
C ILE A 62 -15.16 -5.25 2.16
N ASP A 63 -14.85 -5.51 3.44
CA ASP A 63 -14.99 -6.83 4.08
C ASP A 63 -14.30 -7.96 3.28
N ASP A 64 -13.26 -7.66 2.48
CA ASP A 64 -12.49 -8.62 1.71
C ASP A 64 -11.00 -8.27 1.67
N PHE A 65 -10.14 -9.26 1.39
CA PHE A 65 -8.70 -9.17 1.53
C PHE A 65 -7.98 -9.69 0.29
N PHE A 66 -7.01 -8.93 -0.20
CA PHE A 66 -6.06 -9.41 -1.20
C PHE A 66 -5.15 -10.47 -0.60
N SER A 67 -5.03 -11.60 -1.27
CA SER A 67 -4.04 -12.62 -0.89
C SER A 67 -2.62 -12.18 -1.25
N THR A 68 -1.62 -12.73 -0.56
CA THR A 68 -0.20 -12.45 -0.88
C THR A 68 0.17 -12.74 -2.35
N PRO A 69 -0.33 -13.83 -3.00
CA PRO A 69 -0.11 -14.04 -4.44
C PRO A 69 -0.71 -12.95 -5.33
N GLU A 70 -1.90 -12.43 -5.01
CA GLU A 70 -2.54 -11.33 -5.77
C GLU A 70 -1.75 -10.04 -5.65
N ILE A 71 -1.36 -9.66 -4.43
CA ILE A 71 -0.49 -8.50 -4.19
C ILE A 71 0.79 -8.61 -5.04
N LYS A 72 1.42 -9.80 -5.08
CA LYS A 72 2.60 -10.04 -5.91
C LYS A 72 2.31 -9.85 -7.40
N VAL A 73 1.20 -10.38 -7.89
CA VAL A 73 0.80 -10.25 -9.30
C VAL A 73 0.56 -8.80 -9.68
N ILE A 74 -0.11 -8.02 -8.80
CA ILE A 74 -0.36 -6.58 -9.01
C ILE A 74 0.96 -5.81 -9.01
N VAL A 75 1.87 -6.08 -8.07
CA VAL A 75 3.19 -5.44 -8.00
C VAL A 75 4.01 -5.76 -9.26
N ASP A 76 4.01 -7.00 -9.74
CA ASP A 76 4.70 -7.40 -10.96
C ASP A 76 4.09 -6.75 -12.21
N PHE A 77 2.76 -6.59 -12.26
CA PHE A 77 2.04 -5.87 -13.31
C PHE A 77 2.50 -4.41 -13.40
N VAL A 78 2.53 -3.68 -12.27
CA VAL A 78 3.01 -2.30 -12.23
C VAL A 78 4.49 -2.23 -12.62
N ARG A 79 5.34 -3.10 -12.06
CA ARG A 79 6.77 -3.12 -12.39
C ARG A 79 7.02 -3.29 -13.89
N SER A 80 6.15 -4.00 -14.58
CA SER A 80 6.24 -4.29 -16.02
C SER A 80 5.62 -3.21 -16.91
N GLY A 81 5.13 -2.11 -16.36
CA GLY A 81 4.62 -0.96 -17.12
C GLY A 81 3.12 -0.70 -16.99
N GLY A 82 2.40 -1.48 -16.22
CA GLY A 82 0.98 -1.25 -15.93
C GLY A 82 0.76 -0.03 -15.05
N GLY A 83 -0.34 0.70 -15.29
CA GLY A 83 -0.85 1.74 -14.41
C GLY A 83 -1.72 1.15 -13.30
N LEU A 84 -1.66 1.71 -12.09
CA LEU A 84 -2.50 1.31 -10.95
C LEU A 84 -3.13 2.53 -10.30
N LEU A 85 -4.46 2.53 -10.21
CA LEU A 85 -5.23 3.50 -9.43
C LEU A 85 -5.77 2.80 -8.19
N LEU A 86 -5.36 3.26 -7.02
CA LEU A 86 -5.80 2.78 -5.70
C LEU A 86 -6.67 3.84 -5.05
N LEU A 87 -7.86 3.46 -4.66
CA LEU A 87 -8.81 4.34 -3.99
C LEU A 87 -9.16 3.75 -2.63
N SER A 88 -9.31 4.62 -1.65
CA SER A 88 -9.80 4.26 -0.32
C SER A 88 -10.78 5.32 0.17
N GLU A 89 -11.43 5.06 1.28
CA GLU A 89 -12.38 5.94 1.95
C GLU A 89 -11.94 6.21 3.38
N TYR A 90 -12.62 7.15 4.06
CA TYR A 90 -12.40 7.42 5.47
C TYR A 90 -12.39 6.13 6.30
N GLY A 91 -11.50 6.09 7.27
CA GLY A 91 -11.28 4.91 8.11
C GLY A 91 -10.48 3.78 7.44
N SER A 92 -10.23 3.83 6.12
CA SER A 92 -9.37 2.90 5.36
C SER A 92 -9.52 1.43 5.81
N ASP A 93 -8.43 0.66 5.89
CA ASP A 93 -8.43 -0.76 6.29
C ASP A 93 -9.23 -1.03 7.58
N PHE A 94 -9.26 -0.06 8.51
CA PHE A 94 -9.90 -0.25 9.81
C PHE A 94 -11.44 -0.31 9.72
N LEU A 95 -12.07 0.63 9.02
CA LEU A 95 -13.54 0.66 8.89
C LEU A 95 -14.00 -0.20 7.71
N GLN A 96 -13.24 -0.23 6.62
CA GLN A 96 -13.57 -1.01 5.44
C GLN A 96 -13.26 -2.51 5.62
N LYS A 97 -12.52 -2.88 6.69
CA LYS A 97 -12.10 -4.26 6.99
C LYS A 97 -11.43 -4.95 5.80
N THR A 98 -10.41 -4.31 5.29
CA THR A 98 -9.62 -4.76 4.15
C THR A 98 -8.12 -4.71 4.46
N ASN A 99 -7.28 -5.04 3.50
CA ASN A 99 -5.82 -4.92 3.59
C ASN A 99 -5.21 -4.17 2.41
N ILE A 100 -5.89 -3.15 1.91
CA ILE A 100 -5.39 -2.34 0.78
C ILE A 100 -4.00 -1.75 1.08
N ASN A 101 -3.67 -1.52 2.37
CA ASN A 101 -2.36 -1.04 2.81
C ASN A 101 -1.22 -2.05 2.66
N ASP A 102 -1.51 -3.36 2.59
CA ASP A 102 -0.52 -4.37 2.24
C ASP A 102 -0.05 -4.23 0.78
N LEU A 103 -0.94 -3.73 -0.09
CA LEU A 103 -0.66 -3.43 -1.48
C LEU A 103 -0.07 -2.03 -1.65
N SER A 104 -0.73 -0.98 -1.18
CA SER A 104 -0.32 0.42 -1.39
C SER A 104 1.04 0.71 -0.75
N GLY A 105 1.36 0.07 0.39
CA GLY A 105 2.66 0.14 1.05
C GLY A 105 3.83 -0.38 0.20
N LYS A 106 3.59 -1.26 -0.79
CA LYS A 106 4.64 -1.69 -1.74
C LYS A 106 5.14 -0.54 -2.59
N PHE A 107 4.31 0.46 -2.81
CA PHE A 107 4.57 1.65 -3.60
C PHE A 107 4.88 2.90 -2.76
N GLY A 108 5.04 2.71 -1.44
CA GLY A 108 5.40 3.79 -0.50
C GLY A 108 4.23 4.68 -0.07
N MET A 109 2.99 4.24 -0.24
CA MET A 109 1.78 4.97 0.13
C MET A 109 0.96 4.14 1.11
N ARG A 110 0.47 4.74 2.20
CA ARG A 110 -0.42 4.08 3.16
C ARG A 110 -1.60 4.99 3.45
N PHE A 111 -2.80 4.47 3.33
CA PHE A 111 -4.02 5.16 3.74
C PHE A 111 -4.16 5.13 5.25
N GLU A 112 -4.41 6.29 5.86
CA GLU A 112 -4.59 6.41 7.31
C GLU A 112 -6.04 6.09 7.72
N LYS A 113 -6.22 5.63 8.95
CA LYS A 113 -7.55 5.24 9.49
C LYS A 113 -8.40 6.43 9.93
N ASN A 114 -8.27 7.57 9.29
CA ASN A 114 -8.90 8.82 9.69
C ASN A 114 -9.96 9.29 8.69
N LEU A 115 -10.67 10.33 9.11
CA LEU A 115 -11.51 11.18 8.27
C LEU A 115 -10.97 12.60 8.39
N ILE A 116 -10.67 13.24 7.27
CA ILE A 116 -10.16 14.61 7.30
C ILE A 116 -11.30 15.60 7.34
N LYS A 117 -11.19 16.52 8.29
CA LYS A 117 -12.10 17.67 8.46
C LYS A 117 -11.37 18.96 8.14
N GLN A 118 -12.13 19.95 7.69
CA GLN A 118 -11.64 21.27 7.36
C GLN A 118 -12.61 22.33 7.87
N VAL A 119 -12.09 23.52 8.25
CA VAL A 119 -12.94 24.69 8.46
C VAL A 119 -13.27 25.31 7.10
N ASN A 120 -14.55 25.39 6.78
CA ASN A 120 -14.99 26.14 5.62
C ASN A 120 -14.69 27.63 5.82
N THR A 121 -13.92 28.23 4.92
CA THR A 121 -13.44 29.61 5.04
C THR A 121 -14.55 30.66 4.92
N VAL A 122 -15.69 30.32 4.34
CA VAL A 122 -16.82 31.24 4.11
C VAL A 122 -17.75 31.31 5.33
N ASN A 123 -18.19 30.16 5.83
CA ASN A 123 -19.18 30.09 6.91
C ASN A 123 -18.60 29.65 8.26
N GLN A 124 -17.29 29.37 8.31
CA GLN A 124 -16.56 28.92 9.52
C GLN A 124 -17.07 27.59 10.11
N ASN A 125 -17.90 26.86 9.38
CA ASN A 125 -18.36 25.54 9.80
C ASN A 125 -17.32 24.46 9.53
N CYS A 126 -17.31 23.42 10.37
CA CYS A 126 -16.56 22.21 10.15
C CYS A 126 -17.23 21.36 9.05
N THR A 127 -16.44 20.85 8.12
CA THR A 127 -16.93 20.03 7.01
C THR A 127 -15.93 18.93 6.68
N SER A 128 -16.43 17.80 6.15
CA SER A 128 -15.63 16.76 5.52
C SER A 128 -15.47 16.96 4.01
N ILE A 129 -16.09 17.98 3.43
CA ILE A 129 -15.82 18.38 2.06
C ILE A 129 -14.58 19.26 2.07
N LEU A 130 -13.50 18.76 1.50
CA LEU A 130 -12.20 19.43 1.44
C LEU A 130 -12.11 20.28 0.17
N HIS A 131 -11.90 21.58 0.35
CA HIS A 131 -11.69 22.49 -0.76
C HIS A 131 -10.20 22.73 -0.94
N ILE A 132 -9.63 22.24 -2.05
CA ILE A 132 -8.19 22.25 -2.33
C ILE A 132 -7.92 23.25 -3.45
N GLN A 133 -7.07 24.25 -3.19
CA GLN A 133 -6.73 25.35 -4.11
C GLN A 133 -5.22 25.47 -4.39
N GLU A 134 -4.39 25.06 -3.44
CA GLU A 134 -2.94 25.11 -3.60
C GLU A 134 -2.43 23.78 -4.12
N LEU A 135 -2.02 23.77 -5.39
CA LEU A 135 -1.67 22.55 -6.11
C LEU A 135 -0.18 22.54 -6.45
N SER A 136 0.44 21.37 -6.39
CA SER A 136 1.82 21.16 -6.79
C SER A 136 2.04 21.48 -8.28
N LYS A 137 3.31 21.66 -8.69
CA LYS A 137 3.65 21.88 -10.12
C LYS A 137 3.82 20.53 -10.85
N HIS A 138 2.88 19.62 -10.70
CA HIS A 138 2.95 18.31 -11.36
C HIS A 138 1.96 18.22 -12.53
N GLN A 139 2.24 17.36 -13.53
CA GLN A 139 1.35 17.19 -14.69
C GLN A 139 -0.05 16.68 -14.31
N LEU A 140 -0.18 15.94 -13.20
CA LEU A 140 -1.46 15.46 -12.67
C LEU A 140 -2.41 16.60 -12.29
N VAL A 141 -1.89 17.75 -11.90
CA VAL A 141 -2.68 18.93 -11.53
C VAL A 141 -2.55 20.05 -12.56
N LYS A 142 -2.11 19.73 -13.78
CA LYS A 142 -2.00 20.69 -14.86
C LYS A 142 -3.37 21.26 -15.27
N HIS A 143 -3.48 22.59 -15.31
CA HIS A 143 -4.72 23.32 -15.61
C HIS A 143 -5.86 23.08 -14.61
N ILE A 144 -5.52 22.71 -13.37
CA ILE A 144 -6.43 22.65 -12.22
C ILE A 144 -6.25 23.94 -11.42
N ARG A 145 -7.35 24.51 -10.93
CA ARG A 145 -7.34 25.66 -10.02
C ARG A 145 -7.82 25.26 -8.63
N GLU A 146 -8.89 24.48 -8.59
CA GLU A 146 -9.55 24.11 -7.34
C GLU A 146 -10.32 22.78 -7.50
N LEU A 147 -10.38 22.04 -6.41
CA LEU A 147 -11.04 20.73 -6.33
C LEU A 147 -11.89 20.67 -5.07
N ASN A 148 -12.99 19.92 -5.12
CA ASN A 148 -13.71 19.45 -3.94
C ASN A 148 -13.56 17.94 -3.81
N ILE A 149 -13.16 17.49 -2.62
CA ILE A 149 -12.98 16.09 -2.24
C ILE A 149 -13.92 15.81 -1.07
N GLY A 150 -14.69 14.73 -1.14
CA GLY A 150 -15.61 14.32 -0.08
C GLY A 150 -14.98 13.29 0.86
N GLY A 151 -15.40 13.17 2.09
CA GLY A 151 -15.14 12.06 3.00
C GLY A 151 -13.75 11.40 3.06
N ALA A 152 -12.68 12.12 2.75
CA ALA A 152 -11.38 11.54 2.49
C ALA A 152 -10.63 11.07 3.75
N CYS A 153 -9.86 9.98 3.63
CA CYS A 153 -8.73 9.69 4.52
C CYS A 153 -7.43 10.34 4.01
N SER A 154 -6.47 10.57 4.90
CA SER A 154 -5.14 11.01 4.49
C SER A 154 -4.22 9.85 4.13
N LEU A 155 -3.06 10.18 3.53
CA LEU A 155 -2.02 9.23 3.20
C LEU A 155 -0.72 9.56 3.96
N PHE A 156 -0.06 8.51 4.43
CA PHE A 156 1.32 8.56 4.90
C PHE A 156 2.26 8.08 3.79
N LEU A 157 3.29 8.88 3.48
CA LEU A 157 4.21 8.58 2.38
C LEU A 157 5.58 8.12 2.88
N THR A 158 6.13 7.15 2.18
CA THR A 158 7.49 6.63 2.38
C THR A 158 8.18 6.43 1.02
N LYS A 159 9.46 6.14 1.03
CA LYS A 159 10.25 5.87 -0.18
C LYS A 159 10.18 7.03 -1.18
N ASP A 160 9.90 6.71 -2.44
CA ASP A 160 9.85 7.66 -3.56
C ASP A 160 8.44 8.18 -3.88
N ALA A 161 7.45 7.85 -3.03
CA ALA A 161 6.10 8.40 -3.19
C ALA A 161 6.10 9.91 -2.97
N ARG A 162 5.27 10.63 -3.72
CA ARG A 162 5.14 12.09 -3.70
C ARG A 162 3.68 12.49 -3.61
N SER A 163 3.40 13.54 -2.86
CA SER A 163 2.06 14.13 -2.77
C SER A 163 1.62 14.78 -4.08
N ILE A 164 0.33 14.73 -4.34
CA ILE A 164 -0.35 15.41 -5.44
C ILE A 164 -1.28 16.48 -4.89
N LEU A 165 -2.12 16.09 -3.93
CA LEU A 165 -3.10 16.94 -3.28
C LEU A 165 -2.84 16.97 -1.79
N GLU A 166 -2.77 18.18 -1.26
CA GLU A 166 -2.64 18.46 0.17
C GLU A 166 -3.72 19.45 0.60
N THR A 167 -4.24 19.28 1.80
CA THR A 167 -5.13 20.28 2.40
C THR A 167 -4.32 21.47 2.91
N LYS A 168 -5.02 22.51 3.36
CA LYS A 168 -4.39 23.63 4.07
C LYS A 168 -4.26 23.33 5.57
N GLU A 169 -3.48 24.15 6.27
CA GLU A 169 -3.28 24.13 7.73
C GLU A 169 -4.58 24.29 8.56
N ASN A 170 -5.73 24.55 7.91
CA ASN A 170 -7.04 24.61 8.58
C ASN A 170 -7.79 23.28 8.65
N SER A 171 -7.13 22.18 8.33
CA SER A 171 -7.65 20.81 8.38
C SER A 171 -7.06 20.01 9.54
N TRP A 172 -7.73 18.93 9.92
CA TRP A 172 -7.28 17.99 10.97
C TRP A 172 -7.86 16.61 10.73
N PRO A 173 -7.16 15.55 11.20
CA PRO A 173 -7.69 14.19 11.18
C PRO A 173 -8.67 13.94 12.36
N GLU A 174 -9.70 13.16 12.10
CA GLU A 174 -10.56 12.55 13.13
C GLU A 174 -10.50 11.04 12.98
N ILE A 175 -10.45 10.32 14.13
CA ILE A 175 -10.45 8.86 14.18
C ILE A 175 -11.77 8.38 14.76
N PHE A 176 -12.34 7.32 14.18
CA PHE A 176 -13.56 6.72 14.70
C PHE A 176 -13.28 5.90 15.96
N ASP A 177 -13.95 6.27 17.04
CA ASP A 177 -13.92 5.52 18.32
C ASP A 177 -15.10 4.54 18.35
N ASN A 178 -14.78 3.25 18.28
CA ASN A 178 -15.78 2.18 18.34
C ASN A 178 -16.54 2.10 19.67
N THR A 179 -16.00 2.68 20.74
CA THR A 179 -16.65 2.65 22.08
C THR A 179 -17.76 3.68 22.19
N THR A 180 -17.52 4.86 21.65
CA THR A 180 -18.46 5.99 21.69
C THR A 180 -19.25 6.14 20.39
N GLU A 181 -18.87 5.40 19.33
CA GLU A 181 -19.41 5.50 17.98
C GLU A 181 -19.33 6.93 17.42
N GLN A 182 -18.25 7.64 17.74
CA GLN A 182 -18.03 9.02 17.33
C GLN A 182 -16.67 9.21 16.67
N TRP A 183 -16.62 10.20 15.78
CA TRP A 183 -15.35 10.70 15.25
C TRP A 183 -14.71 11.64 16.27
N ILE A 184 -13.50 11.33 16.69
CA ILE A 184 -12.75 12.10 17.68
C ILE A 184 -11.54 12.72 16.99
N ARG A 185 -11.39 14.03 17.16
CA ARG A 185 -10.26 14.76 16.64
C ARG A 185 -8.94 14.25 17.20
N GLU A 186 -7.99 13.97 16.33
CA GLU A 186 -6.62 13.59 16.65
C GLU A 186 -5.63 14.67 16.17
N GLY A 187 -4.84 15.20 17.09
CA GLY A 187 -3.80 16.20 16.76
C GLY A 187 -4.29 17.62 16.54
N GLU A 188 -3.36 18.45 16.11
CA GLU A 188 -3.58 19.86 15.79
C GLU A 188 -4.05 20.06 14.34
N LYS A 189 -4.33 21.30 13.98
CA LYS A 189 -4.60 21.64 12.57
C LYS A 189 -3.29 21.64 11.80
N GLU A 190 -3.25 20.89 10.73
CA GLU A 190 -2.07 20.75 9.85
C GLU A 190 -2.48 20.35 8.43
N GLU A 191 -1.54 20.44 7.50
CA GLU A 191 -1.73 19.95 6.14
C GLU A 191 -1.85 18.43 6.12
N GLN A 192 -2.78 17.90 5.31
CA GLN A 192 -3.03 16.46 5.16
C GLN A 192 -2.88 16.07 3.69
N ILE A 193 -2.15 15.00 3.41
CA ILE A 193 -1.99 14.48 2.06
C ILE A 193 -3.23 13.65 1.71
N ILE A 194 -3.95 14.00 0.65
CA ILE A 194 -5.18 13.33 0.22
C ILE A 194 -4.96 12.47 -1.02
N ALA A 195 -4.01 12.85 -1.87
CA ALA A 195 -3.63 12.04 -3.03
C ALA A 195 -2.11 12.04 -3.22
N ALA A 196 -1.58 10.93 -3.70
CA ALA A 196 -0.16 10.73 -3.93
C ALA A 196 0.09 9.86 -5.16
N TYR A 197 1.33 9.91 -5.67
CA TYR A 197 1.78 9.09 -6.79
C TYR A 197 3.15 8.47 -6.52
N SER A 198 3.43 7.41 -7.26
CA SER A 198 4.75 6.78 -7.31
C SER A 198 5.02 6.24 -8.72
N GLU A 199 6.26 6.33 -9.19
CA GLU A 199 6.73 5.60 -10.36
C GLU A 199 7.46 4.35 -9.87
N PHE A 200 7.09 3.17 -10.37
CA PHE A 200 7.62 1.89 -9.89
C PHE A 200 7.96 0.96 -11.05
N GLY A 201 9.25 0.73 -11.27
CA GLY A 201 9.72 0.02 -12.46
C GLY A 201 9.40 0.79 -13.73
N GLN A 202 8.63 0.16 -14.62
CA GLN A 202 8.14 0.77 -15.85
C GLN A 202 6.70 1.31 -15.72
N GLY A 203 6.07 1.13 -14.56
CA GLY A 203 4.69 1.52 -14.32
C GLY A 203 4.54 2.68 -13.35
N LYS A 204 3.30 3.02 -13.08
CA LYS A 204 2.91 4.19 -12.31
C LYS A 204 1.74 3.86 -11.40
N VAL A 205 1.71 4.47 -10.22
CA VAL A 205 0.65 4.30 -9.23
C VAL A 205 0.15 5.66 -8.78
N VAL A 206 -1.16 5.80 -8.66
CA VAL A 206 -1.81 6.91 -7.96
C VAL A 206 -2.69 6.33 -6.87
N ALA A 207 -2.63 6.93 -5.67
CA ALA A 207 -3.49 6.62 -4.53
C ALA A 207 -4.27 7.86 -4.13
N ILE A 208 -5.58 7.73 -3.89
CA ILE A 208 -6.49 8.80 -3.47
C ILE A 208 -7.33 8.31 -2.30
N GLY A 209 -7.40 9.10 -1.23
CA GLY A 209 -8.15 8.76 0.00
C GLY A 209 -9.66 8.99 -0.09
N ASP A 210 -10.23 9.03 -1.28
CA ASP A 210 -11.64 9.33 -1.58
C ASP A 210 -12.06 8.65 -2.89
N ILE A 211 -13.29 8.12 -2.94
CA ILE A 211 -13.89 7.62 -4.18
C ILE A 211 -14.96 8.56 -4.73
N ASP A 212 -15.53 9.44 -3.92
CA ASP A 212 -16.63 10.31 -4.31
C ASP A 212 -16.28 11.20 -5.50
N ILE A 213 -15.01 11.57 -5.65
CA ILE A 213 -14.53 12.36 -6.79
C ILE A 213 -14.82 11.70 -8.15
N PHE A 214 -15.06 10.40 -8.21
CA PHE A 214 -15.40 9.65 -9.43
C PHE A 214 -16.91 9.52 -9.67
N THR A 215 -17.73 9.93 -8.71
CA THR A 215 -19.20 9.87 -8.82
C THR A 215 -19.76 10.95 -9.73
N SER A 216 -21.04 10.83 -10.06
CA SER A 216 -21.81 11.86 -10.80
C SER A 216 -22.35 12.97 -9.90
N ASP A 217 -21.95 13.02 -8.62
CA ASP A 217 -22.38 14.09 -7.70
C ASP A 217 -21.85 15.46 -8.15
N SER A 218 -22.67 16.48 -8.01
CA SER A 218 -22.35 17.85 -8.47
C SER A 218 -21.49 18.64 -7.49
N ASN A 219 -21.43 18.22 -6.22
CA ASN A 219 -20.73 18.97 -5.17
C ASN A 219 -19.31 18.44 -4.92
N ILE A 220 -19.12 17.14 -5.01
CA ILE A 220 -17.86 16.45 -4.70
C ILE A 220 -17.38 15.52 -5.83
N GLY A 221 -18.27 15.10 -6.74
CA GLY A 221 -17.98 14.20 -7.86
C GLY A 221 -17.34 14.90 -9.06
N LEU A 222 -17.40 14.23 -10.21
CA LEU A 222 -16.76 14.67 -11.46
C LEU A 222 -17.21 16.05 -11.93
N HIS A 223 -18.45 16.45 -11.62
CA HIS A 223 -18.99 17.74 -12.07
C HIS A 223 -18.65 18.91 -11.15
N SER A 224 -18.00 18.64 -10.02
CA SER A 224 -17.57 19.69 -9.11
C SER A 224 -16.27 20.32 -9.59
N LEU A 225 -16.25 21.64 -9.68
CA LEU A 225 -15.04 22.44 -9.97
C LEU A 225 -14.20 21.85 -11.13
N ASP A 226 -12.91 21.60 -10.88
CA ASP A 226 -11.98 21.00 -11.86
C ASP A 226 -11.80 19.48 -11.68
N ASN A 227 -12.67 18.80 -10.90
CA ASN A 227 -12.55 17.37 -10.58
C ASN A 227 -12.46 16.49 -11.83
N GLN A 228 -13.33 16.71 -12.85
CA GLN A 228 -13.29 15.93 -14.08
C GLN A 228 -11.93 16.04 -14.79
N ARG A 229 -11.33 17.24 -14.80
CA ARG A 229 -10.01 17.45 -15.40
C ARG A 229 -8.91 16.75 -14.62
N PHE A 230 -9.01 16.77 -13.29
CA PHE A 230 -8.06 16.06 -12.43
C PHE A 230 -8.11 14.54 -12.68
N VAL A 231 -9.30 13.95 -12.67
CA VAL A 231 -9.48 12.52 -12.99
C VAL A 231 -8.96 12.19 -14.39
N GLN A 232 -9.24 13.04 -15.39
CA GLN A 232 -8.72 12.86 -16.74
C GLN A 232 -7.19 12.90 -16.80
N ASN A 233 -6.56 13.82 -16.08
CA ASN A 233 -5.10 13.91 -15.99
C ASN A 233 -4.50 12.64 -15.36
N ILE A 234 -5.13 12.11 -14.29
CA ILE A 234 -4.70 10.88 -13.64
C ILE A 234 -4.74 9.70 -14.60
N ILE A 235 -5.88 9.50 -15.27
CA ILE A 235 -6.06 8.38 -16.21
C ILE A 235 -5.02 8.46 -17.34
N ASN A 236 -4.85 9.63 -17.95
CA ASN A 236 -3.87 9.83 -19.02
C ASN A 236 -2.44 9.53 -18.53
N TRP A 237 -2.08 10.05 -17.35
CA TRP A 237 -0.75 9.85 -16.79
C TRP A 237 -0.45 8.37 -16.50
N LEU A 238 -1.44 7.64 -15.95
CA LEU A 238 -1.29 6.22 -15.60
C LEU A 238 -1.09 5.32 -16.82
N ILE A 239 -1.70 5.65 -17.97
CA ILE A 239 -1.58 4.86 -19.21
C ILE A 239 -0.40 5.28 -20.09
N GLU A 240 0.29 6.38 -19.78
CA GLU A 240 1.50 6.79 -20.49
C GLU A 240 2.72 5.99 -20.03
N PRO A 241 3.58 5.53 -20.92
CA PRO A 241 4.81 4.82 -20.54
C PRO A 241 5.77 5.72 -19.75
N VAL A 242 6.51 5.13 -18.82
CA VAL A 242 7.60 5.83 -18.11
C VAL A 242 8.79 6.00 -19.08
N GLN A 243 9.50 7.13 -18.99
CA GLN A 243 10.67 7.39 -19.82
C GLN A 243 11.80 6.39 -19.53
N GLU A 244 12.48 5.89 -20.57
CA GLU A 244 13.56 4.89 -20.46
C GLU A 244 14.68 5.29 -19.47
N SER A 245 15.06 6.58 -19.43
CA SER A 245 16.06 7.07 -18.48
C SER A 245 15.67 6.86 -17.00
N LYS A 246 14.39 6.99 -16.68
CA LYS A 246 13.87 6.76 -15.32
C LYS A 246 13.81 5.27 -14.98
N VAL A 247 13.47 4.43 -15.97
CA VAL A 247 13.47 2.97 -15.81
C VAL A 247 14.87 2.49 -15.44
N MET A 248 15.90 2.97 -16.13
CA MET A 248 17.28 2.60 -15.84
C MET A 248 17.71 2.99 -14.43
N THR A 249 17.38 4.22 -13.99
CA THR A 249 17.68 4.69 -12.63
C THR A 249 16.96 3.83 -11.57
N PHE A 250 15.68 3.51 -11.77
CA PHE A 250 14.92 2.64 -10.88
C PHE A 250 15.58 1.25 -10.77
N THR A 251 15.96 0.65 -11.90
CA THR A 251 16.62 -0.67 -11.94
C THR A 251 17.94 -0.66 -11.17
N LEU A 252 18.76 0.38 -11.32
CA LEU A 252 20.01 0.52 -10.58
C LEU A 252 19.79 0.66 -9.08
N ASN A 253 18.77 1.42 -8.64
CA ASN A 253 18.43 1.55 -7.24
C ASN A 253 17.97 0.21 -6.66
N GLN A 254 17.10 -0.54 -7.36
CA GLN A 254 16.64 -1.87 -6.92
C GLN A 254 17.80 -2.87 -6.78
N LEU A 255 18.79 -2.83 -7.67
CA LEU A 255 19.99 -3.66 -7.57
C LEU A 255 20.83 -3.27 -6.35
N GLY A 256 20.92 -1.97 -6.03
CA GLY A 256 21.59 -1.46 -4.84
C GLY A 256 20.92 -1.97 -3.55
N ASP A 257 19.60 -1.86 -3.46
CA ASP A 257 18.80 -2.31 -2.32
C ASP A 257 18.94 -3.83 -2.11
N LEU A 258 18.83 -4.62 -3.20
CA LEU A 258 19.02 -6.08 -3.14
C LEU A 258 20.43 -6.45 -2.67
N HIS A 259 21.45 -5.73 -3.14
CA HIS A 259 22.82 -5.95 -2.70
C HIS A 259 23.00 -5.65 -1.20
N PHE A 260 22.36 -4.62 -0.69
CA PHE A 260 22.33 -4.30 0.73
C PHE A 260 21.65 -5.40 1.55
N GLU A 261 20.45 -5.86 1.14
CA GLU A 261 19.73 -6.95 1.80
C GLU A 261 20.52 -8.26 1.85
N ILE A 262 21.20 -8.62 0.75
CA ILE A 262 22.09 -9.78 0.70
C ILE A 262 23.25 -9.63 1.70
N ARG A 263 23.83 -8.46 1.81
CA ARG A 263 24.92 -8.20 2.76
C ARG A 263 24.47 -8.35 4.22
N GLU A 264 23.30 -7.81 4.57
CA GLU A 264 22.76 -7.93 5.92
C GLU A 264 22.36 -9.38 6.25
N THR A 265 21.79 -10.11 5.30
CA THR A 265 21.48 -11.53 5.44
C THR A 265 22.75 -12.35 5.69
N ASN A 266 23.82 -12.08 4.96
CA ASN A 266 25.10 -12.76 5.16
C ASN A 266 25.71 -12.48 6.55
N LYS A 267 25.54 -11.27 7.12
CA LYS A 267 25.96 -10.99 8.50
C LYS A 267 25.20 -11.85 9.50
N ILE A 268 23.88 -11.98 9.33
CA ILE A 268 23.04 -12.81 10.21
C ILE A 268 23.47 -14.28 10.12
N ILE A 269 23.72 -14.78 8.91
CA ILE A 269 24.20 -16.16 8.69
C ILE A 269 25.53 -16.39 9.40
N ASN A 270 26.48 -15.48 9.29
CA ASN A 270 27.77 -15.59 9.97
C ASN A 270 27.63 -15.61 11.50
N ASN A 271 26.77 -14.78 12.08
CA ASN A 271 26.49 -14.78 13.52
C ASN A 271 25.85 -16.12 13.97
N ILE A 272 24.97 -16.71 13.15
CA ILE A 272 24.40 -18.03 13.43
C ILE A 272 25.50 -19.11 13.41
N ILE A 273 26.38 -19.08 12.42
CA ILE A 273 27.49 -20.02 12.30
C ILE A 273 28.42 -19.94 13.53
N GLU A 274 28.77 -18.74 13.96
CA GLU A 274 29.59 -18.54 15.19
C GLU A 274 28.87 -19.10 16.42
N THR A 275 27.57 -18.84 16.56
CA THR A 275 26.78 -19.36 17.69
C THR A 275 26.73 -20.89 17.68
N LEU A 276 26.53 -21.52 16.52
CA LEU A 276 26.52 -22.97 16.37
C LEU A 276 27.89 -23.56 16.73
N THR A 277 28.99 -22.95 16.29
CA THR A 277 30.35 -23.38 16.63
C THR A 277 30.60 -23.31 18.13
N ILE A 278 30.09 -22.32 18.84
CA ILE A 278 30.20 -22.21 20.31
C ILE A 278 29.37 -23.32 20.98
N LEU A 279 28.18 -23.62 20.47
CA LEU A 279 27.31 -24.67 20.99
C LEU A 279 27.94 -26.06 20.79
N GLU A 280 28.48 -26.33 19.62
CA GLU A 280 29.23 -27.57 19.35
C GLU A 280 30.37 -27.79 20.37
N LYS A 281 31.20 -26.78 20.59
CA LYS A 281 32.28 -26.85 21.59
C LYS A 281 31.74 -27.13 23.00
N ARG A 282 30.60 -26.52 23.37
CA ARG A 282 29.98 -26.79 24.69
C ARG A 282 29.43 -28.19 24.81
N ILE A 283 28.82 -28.72 23.75
CA ILE A 283 28.32 -30.10 23.71
C ILE A 283 29.52 -31.06 23.88
N THR A 284 30.57 -30.91 23.09
CA THR A 284 31.77 -31.76 23.20
C THR A 284 32.34 -31.72 24.62
N TYR A 285 32.48 -30.54 25.22
CA TYR A 285 32.94 -30.42 26.60
C TYR A 285 32.01 -31.15 27.61
N LEU A 286 30.72 -31.08 27.45
CA LEU A 286 29.77 -31.80 28.33
C LEU A 286 29.80 -33.30 28.12
N GLU A 287 30.01 -33.78 26.91
CA GLU A 287 30.19 -35.19 26.59
C GLU A 287 31.46 -35.76 27.23
N GLU A 288 32.58 -35.06 27.07
CA GLU A 288 33.85 -35.43 27.71
C GLU A 288 33.72 -35.50 29.25
N ARG A 289 33.03 -34.55 29.86
CA ARG A 289 32.78 -34.51 31.29
C ARG A 289 31.85 -35.62 31.76
N SER A 290 30.84 -35.99 30.98
CA SER A 290 29.92 -37.11 31.30
C SER A 290 30.62 -38.47 31.24
N HIS A 291 31.56 -38.66 30.31
CA HIS A 291 32.37 -39.87 30.24
C HIS A 291 33.37 -39.95 31.42
N GLY A 292 33.96 -38.83 31.84
CA GLY A 292 34.84 -38.77 33.00
C GLY A 292 34.15 -39.16 34.33
N TYR A 293 32.91 -38.76 34.52
CA TYR A 293 32.09 -39.18 35.69
C TYR A 293 31.78 -40.65 35.67
N SER A 294 31.48 -41.23 34.50
CA SER A 294 31.18 -42.68 34.38
C SER A 294 32.37 -43.58 34.66
N GLU A 295 33.59 -43.13 34.39
CA GLU A 295 34.81 -43.89 34.75
C GLU A 295 35.21 -43.78 36.24
N THR A 296 35.04 -42.61 36.85
CA THR A 296 35.30 -42.42 38.28
C THR A 296 34.31 -43.21 39.16
N ASP A 297 33.03 -43.19 38.81
CA ASP A 297 32.00 -43.95 39.53
C ASP A 297 32.25 -45.51 39.45
N LYS A 298 32.70 -45.99 38.30
CA LYS A 298 33.09 -47.42 38.14
C LYS A 298 34.34 -47.81 38.94
N ILE A 299 35.29 -46.91 39.08
CA ILE A 299 36.49 -47.14 39.88
C ILE A 299 36.15 -47.12 41.38
N GLU A 300 35.27 -46.27 41.85
CA GLU A 300 34.82 -46.28 43.26
C GLU A 300 33.99 -47.50 43.59
N GLU A 301 33.00 -47.88 42.72
CA GLU A 301 32.24 -49.12 42.92
C GLU A 301 33.13 -50.38 42.92
N THR A 302 34.17 -50.41 42.13
CA THR A 302 35.14 -51.55 42.11
C THR A 302 35.95 -51.60 43.36
N LYS A 303 36.43 -50.46 43.90
CA LYS A 303 37.16 -50.41 45.17
C LYS A 303 36.30 -50.75 46.38
N GLU A 304 35.02 -50.33 46.42
CA GLU A 304 34.08 -50.73 47.47
C GLU A 304 33.79 -52.24 47.43
N ARG A 305 33.67 -52.87 46.27
CA ARG A 305 33.49 -54.31 46.14
C ARG A 305 34.72 -55.11 46.55
N GLU A 306 35.92 -54.62 46.27
CA GLU A 306 37.16 -55.22 46.70
C GLU A 306 37.38 -55.12 48.23
N SER A 307 36.94 -54.00 48.88
CA SER A 307 37.05 -53.86 50.33
C SER A 307 36.05 -54.72 51.08
N LEU A 308 34.88 -55.01 50.52
CA LEU A 308 33.87 -55.92 51.13
C LEU A 308 34.16 -57.38 50.95
N GLN A 309 35.16 -57.79 50.15
CA GLN A 309 35.61 -59.18 50.01
C GLN A 309 36.82 -59.50 50.88
N GLN A 310 37.34 -58.51 51.62
CA GLN A 310 38.48 -58.73 52.55
C GLN A 310 38.10 -58.70 54.04
N GLU A 311 36.80 -58.57 54.36
CA GLU A 311 36.22 -58.84 55.68
C GLU A 311 35.51 -60.24 55.68
#